data_17aad0b592535e1cb01c4b0ac7dd6505
#
_entry.id   17aad0b592535e1cb01c4b0ac7dd6505
#
_cell.length_a   1.000
_cell.length_b   1.000
_cell.length_c   1.000
_cell.angle_alpha   90.00
_cell.angle_beta   90.00
_cell.angle_gamma   90.00
#
_symmetry.space_group_name_H-M   'P 1'
#
loop_
_entity.id
_entity.type
_entity.pdbx_description
1 polymer ?
#
loop_
_entity_poly.entity_id
_entity_poly.type
_entity_poly.pdbx_seq_one_letter_code
_entity_poly.pdbx_strand_id
1 'polypeptide(L)'
;MTVPNHFELLGTNGAARTGRLTTPHGVVRTPAFMPVGTAGAMKGLHWREVRDAGADIVLGNTYHLMLRPGAERIAALGGLQRFTTWNGPMLTDSGGFQVMSLAQLRKVNEQAVTFRSHIDGAAIELSPERAIEVQRLLGSDIAMQLDECVRLPADHADIERAMQLSLRWAERCKRAFETAPDGYMLFGIVQGGDVPELRHASAQGLIDIGFHGYAIGGLAVGEPQDVMLAMIEEAAPILPAERPRYLMGVGTPEDMLEAVARGIDMFDCVMPTRNGRHGLAFTQFGPINLRNAKHADDPRPLDEESDWPSARTYSRAYLHHLVRSSETLGAMLLSEINIAYYQRLMRDIRAAIAAGQFEEFRLRTRAGWERGDIAAR
;
A
#
# COMPACT_ATOMS: atom_id res chain seq x y z
N MET A 1 -0.72 -12.26 -26.83
CA MET A 1 -2.04 -11.59 -26.76
C MET A 1 -1.84 -10.28 -26.01
N THR A 2 -2.44 -9.19 -26.45
CA THR A 2 -2.39 -7.90 -25.74
C THR A 2 -3.17 -7.99 -24.44
N VAL A 3 -2.55 -7.58 -23.32
CA VAL A 3 -3.20 -7.54 -22.00
C VAL A 3 -4.29 -6.45 -22.01
N PRO A 4 -5.54 -6.76 -21.61
CA PRO A 4 -6.61 -5.78 -21.55
C PRO A 4 -6.21 -4.55 -20.72
N ASN A 5 -6.70 -3.38 -21.11
CA ASN A 5 -6.47 -2.15 -20.34
C ASN A 5 -7.72 -1.80 -19.53
N HIS A 6 -7.55 -1.79 -18.21
CA HIS A 6 -8.58 -1.42 -17.24
C HIS A 6 -8.30 -0.06 -16.60
N PHE A 7 -7.21 0.61 -17.01
CA PHE A 7 -6.80 1.91 -16.51
C PHE A 7 -7.02 3.02 -17.54
N GLU A 8 -7.73 4.05 -17.16
CA GLU A 8 -7.96 5.26 -17.94
C GLU A 8 -7.19 6.42 -17.30
N LEU A 9 -6.18 6.94 -18.01
CA LEU A 9 -5.48 8.16 -17.61
C LEU A 9 -6.37 9.37 -17.92
N LEU A 10 -6.77 10.13 -16.90
CA LEU A 10 -7.68 11.27 -17.04
C LEU A 10 -6.94 12.61 -17.19
N GLY A 11 -5.74 12.72 -16.65
CA GLY A 11 -4.95 13.94 -16.74
C GLY A 11 -3.59 13.82 -16.09
N THR A 12 -2.73 14.79 -16.39
CA THR A 12 -1.37 14.91 -15.85
C THR A 12 -1.05 16.35 -15.48
N ASN A 13 -0.18 16.54 -14.48
CA ASN A 13 0.44 17.83 -14.17
C ASN A 13 1.91 17.60 -13.80
N GLY A 14 2.84 17.91 -14.71
CA GLY A 14 4.19 17.37 -14.66
C GLY A 14 4.17 15.86 -14.83
N ALA A 15 4.90 15.12 -13.98
CA ALA A 15 4.85 13.67 -13.95
C ALA A 15 3.66 13.13 -13.11
N ALA A 16 3.03 13.96 -12.27
CA ALA A 16 1.87 13.55 -11.47
C ALA A 16 0.67 13.24 -12.39
N ARG A 17 -0.05 12.17 -12.06
CA ARG A 17 -1.11 11.60 -12.91
C ARG A 17 -2.39 11.42 -12.11
N THR A 18 -3.55 11.57 -12.76
CA THR A 18 -4.85 11.15 -12.22
C THR A 18 -5.56 10.26 -13.21
N GLY A 19 -6.24 9.23 -12.72
CA GLY A 19 -6.88 8.21 -13.55
C GLY A 19 -7.97 7.44 -12.85
N ARG A 20 -8.51 6.43 -13.55
CA ARG A 20 -9.49 5.46 -13.06
C ARG A 20 -9.06 4.06 -13.40
N LEU A 21 -9.11 3.18 -12.42
CA LEU A 21 -8.90 1.75 -12.59
C LEU A 21 -10.22 1.03 -12.35
N THR A 22 -10.72 0.33 -13.37
CA THR A 22 -11.99 -0.41 -13.29
C THR A 22 -11.72 -1.84 -12.87
N THR A 23 -12.42 -2.32 -11.83
CA THR A 23 -12.33 -3.67 -11.29
C THR A 23 -13.73 -4.33 -11.25
N PRO A 24 -13.83 -5.64 -11.05
CA PRO A 24 -15.13 -6.32 -10.89
C PRO A 24 -15.98 -5.78 -9.73
N HIS A 25 -15.35 -5.24 -8.66
CA HIS A 25 -16.06 -4.75 -7.49
C HIS A 25 -16.16 -3.22 -7.40
N GLY A 26 -15.74 -2.50 -8.44
CA GLY A 26 -15.87 -1.05 -8.49
C GLY A 26 -14.70 -0.32 -9.15
N VAL A 27 -14.73 1.00 -9.05
CA VAL A 27 -13.74 1.89 -9.67
C VAL A 27 -12.82 2.48 -8.60
N VAL A 28 -11.52 2.45 -8.86
CA VAL A 28 -10.48 3.07 -8.03
C VAL A 28 -10.03 4.36 -8.70
N ARG A 29 -10.19 5.48 -8.01
CA ARG A 29 -9.69 6.80 -8.45
C ARG A 29 -8.23 6.94 -8.04
N THR A 30 -7.35 7.21 -8.98
CA THR A 30 -5.92 7.41 -8.70
C THR A 30 -5.49 8.87 -8.77
N PRO A 31 -4.47 9.31 -7.97
CA PRO A 31 -3.75 8.51 -6.96
C PRO A 31 -4.66 7.99 -5.86
N ALA A 32 -4.35 6.77 -5.37
CA ALA A 32 -5.13 6.06 -4.37
C ALA A 32 -4.25 5.52 -3.24
N PHE A 33 -4.71 5.65 -2.01
CA PHE A 33 -4.12 4.96 -0.86
C PHE A 33 -4.99 3.77 -0.45
N MET A 34 -4.37 2.60 -0.32
CA MET A 34 -5.00 1.35 0.10
C MET A 34 -4.75 1.09 1.58
N PRO A 35 -5.73 1.28 2.46
CA PRO A 35 -5.61 0.84 3.84
C PRO A 35 -5.39 -0.67 3.93
N VAL A 36 -4.52 -1.11 4.86
CA VAL A 36 -4.11 -2.51 4.97
C VAL A 36 -4.95 -3.26 5.99
N GLY A 37 -5.73 -4.22 5.52
CA GLY A 37 -6.50 -5.17 6.31
C GLY A 37 -5.80 -6.53 6.40
N THR A 38 -4.72 -6.64 7.17
CA THR A 38 -3.78 -7.77 7.20
C THR A 38 -4.45 -9.15 7.27
N ALA A 39 -5.42 -9.32 8.15
CA ALA A 39 -6.15 -10.59 8.34
C ALA A 39 -7.62 -10.47 7.92
N GLY A 40 -7.90 -9.71 6.86
CA GLY A 40 -9.25 -9.40 6.44
C GLY A 40 -9.98 -8.44 7.39
N ALA A 41 -9.23 -7.64 8.15
CA ALA A 41 -9.78 -6.65 9.06
C ALA A 41 -8.83 -5.46 9.22
N MET A 42 -9.39 -4.27 9.23
CA MET A 42 -8.68 -3.07 9.64
C MET A 42 -8.59 -3.06 11.17
N LYS A 43 -7.37 -2.97 11.71
CA LYS A 43 -7.19 -3.06 13.17
C LYS A 43 -7.87 -1.90 13.91
N GLY A 44 -8.94 -2.21 14.66
CA GLY A 44 -9.68 -1.26 15.46
C GLY A 44 -10.71 -0.42 14.69
N LEU A 45 -11.01 -0.75 13.44
CA LEU A 45 -11.97 -0.01 12.61
C LEU A 45 -12.97 -0.94 11.95
N HIS A 46 -14.21 -0.48 11.79
CA HIS A 46 -15.18 -1.13 10.92
C HIS A 46 -14.94 -0.72 9.45
N TRP A 47 -15.32 -1.61 8.53
CA TRP A 47 -15.22 -1.34 7.10
C TRP A 47 -16.04 -0.14 6.62
N ARG A 48 -17.16 0.17 7.32
CA ARG A 48 -17.95 1.37 7.04
C ARG A 48 -17.13 2.65 7.24
N GLU A 49 -16.36 2.74 8.33
CA GLU A 49 -15.51 3.90 8.64
C GLU A 49 -14.41 4.09 7.60
N VAL A 50 -13.81 2.98 7.13
CA VAL A 50 -12.82 3.01 6.04
C VAL A 50 -13.45 3.51 4.73
N ARG A 51 -14.68 3.09 4.45
CA ARG A 51 -15.42 3.56 3.26
C ARG A 51 -15.83 5.01 3.40
N ASP A 52 -16.38 5.41 4.54
CA ASP A 52 -16.83 6.77 4.81
C ASP A 52 -15.66 7.76 4.76
N ALA A 53 -14.44 7.31 5.13
CA ALA A 53 -13.20 8.07 4.94
C ALA A 53 -12.82 8.25 3.46
N GLY A 54 -13.45 7.51 2.53
CA GLY A 54 -13.27 7.68 1.08
C GLY A 54 -12.29 6.69 0.43
N ALA A 55 -11.98 5.57 1.08
CA ALA A 55 -11.16 4.51 0.48
C ALA A 55 -11.94 3.81 -0.63
N ASP A 56 -11.41 3.83 -1.86
CA ASP A 56 -11.98 3.11 -3.00
C ASP A 56 -11.55 1.63 -3.02
N ILE A 57 -10.38 1.32 -2.47
CA ILE A 57 -9.74 0.00 -2.48
C ILE A 57 -9.02 -0.25 -1.16
N VAL A 58 -8.92 -1.50 -0.77
CA VAL A 58 -8.15 -1.94 0.41
C VAL A 58 -7.20 -3.08 0.06
N LEU A 59 -6.20 -3.32 0.90
CA LEU A 59 -5.23 -4.39 0.72
C LEU A 59 -5.43 -5.48 1.77
N GLY A 60 -5.43 -6.76 1.33
CA GLY A 60 -5.36 -7.95 2.16
C GLY A 60 -4.00 -8.64 2.03
N ASN A 61 -3.46 -9.19 3.12
CA ASN A 61 -2.18 -9.89 3.05
C ASN A 61 -2.36 -11.39 2.84
N THR A 62 -1.93 -11.88 1.69
CA THR A 62 -2.01 -13.28 1.26
C THR A 62 -1.39 -14.24 2.28
N TYR A 63 -0.18 -13.93 2.77
CA TYR A 63 0.51 -14.75 3.77
C TYR A 63 -0.36 -15.03 5.01
N HIS A 64 -0.97 -14.01 5.58
CA HIS A 64 -1.79 -14.17 6.78
C HIS A 64 -3.10 -14.91 6.49
N LEU A 65 -3.75 -14.56 5.39
CA LEU A 65 -5.06 -15.12 5.02
C LEU A 65 -4.97 -16.59 4.58
N MET A 66 -3.90 -17.01 3.91
CA MET A 66 -3.70 -18.42 3.56
C MET A 66 -3.37 -19.29 4.78
N LEU A 67 -2.69 -18.74 5.80
CA LEU A 67 -2.40 -19.46 7.04
C LEU A 67 -3.62 -19.55 7.95
N ARG A 68 -4.39 -18.45 8.04
CA ARG A 68 -5.60 -18.38 8.87
C ARG A 68 -6.55 -17.32 8.33
N PRO A 69 -7.80 -17.64 7.96
CA PRO A 69 -8.48 -18.94 8.17
C PRO A 69 -8.20 -20.00 7.08
N GLY A 70 -7.41 -19.68 6.05
CA GLY A 70 -7.15 -20.50 4.88
C GLY A 70 -7.90 -20.00 3.64
N ALA A 71 -7.21 -19.97 2.48
CA ALA A 71 -7.76 -19.43 1.24
C ALA A 71 -8.96 -20.23 0.72
N GLU A 72 -8.90 -21.55 0.83
CA GLU A 72 -10.00 -22.46 0.44
C GLU A 72 -11.25 -22.22 1.26
N ARG A 73 -11.12 -21.93 2.57
CA ARG A 73 -12.24 -21.59 3.43
C ARG A 73 -12.86 -20.26 3.05
N ILE A 74 -12.04 -19.25 2.76
CA ILE A 74 -12.51 -17.94 2.30
C ILE A 74 -13.25 -18.09 0.97
N ALA A 75 -12.71 -18.88 0.03
CA ALA A 75 -13.37 -19.16 -1.24
C ALA A 75 -14.75 -19.82 -1.05
N ALA A 76 -14.84 -20.84 -0.18
CA ALA A 76 -16.10 -21.52 0.15
C ALA A 76 -17.14 -20.59 0.79
N LEU A 77 -16.69 -19.49 1.42
CA LEU A 77 -17.55 -18.45 2.01
C LEU A 77 -17.84 -17.29 1.04
N GLY A 78 -17.42 -17.38 -0.22
CA GLY A 78 -17.72 -16.43 -1.28
C GLY A 78 -16.69 -15.34 -1.50
N GLY A 79 -15.42 -15.58 -1.11
CA GLY A 79 -14.30 -14.66 -1.28
C GLY A 79 -14.18 -13.61 -0.17
N LEU A 80 -13.11 -12.83 -0.22
CA LEU A 80 -12.80 -11.82 0.82
C LEU A 80 -13.88 -10.76 0.96
N GLN A 81 -14.42 -10.25 -0.14
CA GLN A 81 -15.44 -9.20 -0.12
C GLN A 81 -16.65 -9.63 0.70
N ARG A 82 -17.17 -10.83 0.44
CA ARG A 82 -18.31 -11.38 1.19
C ARG A 82 -17.93 -11.76 2.62
N PHE A 83 -16.76 -12.37 2.79
CA PHE A 83 -16.27 -12.80 4.11
C PHE A 83 -16.07 -11.62 5.06
N THR A 84 -15.58 -10.49 4.56
CA THR A 84 -15.29 -9.29 5.36
C THR A 84 -16.40 -8.24 5.36
N THR A 85 -17.40 -8.37 4.47
CA THR A 85 -18.42 -7.34 4.19
C THR A 85 -17.86 -6.05 3.58
N TRP A 86 -16.67 -6.08 3.01
CA TRP A 86 -16.16 -5.00 2.20
C TRP A 86 -16.70 -5.10 0.77
N ASN A 87 -17.60 -4.20 0.40
CA ASN A 87 -18.26 -4.23 -0.93
C ASN A 87 -17.52 -3.37 -1.96
N GLY A 88 -16.21 -3.46 -2.02
CA GLY A 88 -15.37 -2.69 -2.94
C GLY A 88 -14.17 -3.48 -3.44
N PRO A 89 -13.33 -2.86 -4.29
CA PRO A 89 -12.10 -3.45 -4.77
C PRO A 89 -11.16 -3.89 -3.66
N MET A 90 -10.49 -5.01 -3.88
CA MET A 90 -9.40 -5.51 -3.04
C MET A 90 -8.18 -5.87 -3.88
N LEU A 91 -7.02 -5.44 -3.40
CA LEU A 91 -5.72 -5.96 -3.82
C LEU A 91 -5.22 -6.94 -2.76
N THR A 92 -4.60 -8.05 -3.18
CA THR A 92 -3.81 -8.87 -2.26
C THR A 92 -2.35 -8.87 -2.70
N ASP A 93 -1.44 -8.79 -1.73
CA ASP A 93 -0.02 -8.98 -2.00
C ASP A 93 0.27 -10.45 -2.38
N SER A 94 1.50 -10.73 -2.84
CA SER A 94 1.93 -12.09 -3.17
C SER A 94 2.18 -13.00 -1.97
N GLY A 95 2.34 -12.40 -0.77
CA GLY A 95 2.84 -13.07 0.43
C GLY A 95 4.37 -13.16 0.51
N GLY A 96 5.09 -12.85 -0.56
CA GLY A 96 6.55 -12.95 -0.64
C GLY A 96 7.26 -12.13 0.43
N PHE A 97 6.93 -10.86 0.57
CA PHE A 97 7.54 -9.97 1.57
C PHE A 97 7.35 -10.47 3.00
N GLN A 98 6.16 -10.96 3.37
CA GLN A 98 5.89 -11.46 4.71
C GLN A 98 6.67 -12.75 4.98
N VAL A 99 6.81 -13.64 4.00
CA VAL A 99 7.69 -14.80 4.12
C VAL A 99 9.14 -14.36 4.34
N MET A 100 9.61 -13.34 3.61
CA MET A 100 10.96 -12.82 3.76
C MET A 100 11.19 -12.12 5.10
N SER A 101 10.20 -11.41 5.65
CA SER A 101 10.31 -10.62 6.88
C SER A 101 9.96 -11.37 8.17
N LEU A 102 9.02 -12.32 8.13
CA LEU A 102 8.46 -12.98 9.32
C LEU A 102 8.90 -14.44 9.49
N ALA A 103 9.24 -15.14 8.41
CA ALA A 103 9.62 -16.54 8.50
C ALA A 103 11.08 -16.71 8.97
N GLN A 104 11.27 -17.33 10.13
CA GLN A 104 12.60 -17.55 10.73
C GLN A 104 13.44 -18.59 9.95
N LEU A 105 12.79 -19.57 9.33
CA LEU A 105 13.42 -20.63 8.55
C LEU A 105 12.79 -20.65 7.17
N ARG A 106 13.46 -20.00 6.22
CA ARG A 106 13.04 -19.98 4.81
C ARG A 106 14.16 -20.47 3.90
N LYS A 107 13.78 -21.10 2.81
CA LYS A 107 14.67 -21.44 1.70
C LYS A 107 14.02 -20.96 0.41
N VAL A 108 14.77 -20.21 -0.38
CA VAL A 108 14.36 -19.73 -1.69
C VAL A 108 15.13 -20.53 -2.73
N ASN A 109 14.44 -21.03 -3.74
CA ASN A 109 15.02 -21.69 -4.91
C ASN A 109 14.21 -21.35 -6.17
N GLU A 110 14.58 -21.89 -7.31
CA GLU A 110 13.91 -21.61 -8.59
C GLU A 110 12.41 -22.00 -8.58
N GLN A 111 12.04 -23.05 -7.84
CA GLN A 111 10.69 -23.57 -7.83
C GLN A 111 9.75 -22.79 -6.92
N ALA A 112 10.22 -22.45 -5.72
CA ALA A 112 9.35 -21.90 -4.67
C ALA A 112 10.16 -21.29 -3.52
N VAL A 113 9.47 -20.63 -2.60
CA VAL A 113 9.94 -20.35 -1.25
C VAL A 113 9.30 -21.35 -0.29
N THR A 114 10.14 -22.03 0.50
CA THR A 114 9.68 -22.91 1.58
C THR A 114 9.93 -22.25 2.93
N PHE A 115 8.98 -22.34 3.84
CA PHE A 115 9.08 -21.72 5.15
C PHE A 115 8.24 -22.48 6.19
N ARG A 116 8.43 -22.13 7.47
CA ARG A 116 7.57 -22.62 8.54
C ARG A 116 6.54 -21.58 8.97
N SER A 117 5.30 -22.02 9.06
CA SER A 117 4.20 -21.21 9.59
C SER A 117 4.50 -20.74 11.01
N HIS A 118 4.35 -19.43 11.26
CA HIS A 118 4.51 -18.87 12.61
C HIS A 118 3.34 -19.20 13.54
N ILE A 119 2.25 -19.79 13.00
CA ILE A 119 1.04 -20.14 13.75
C ILE A 119 1.17 -21.52 14.41
N ASP A 120 1.62 -22.50 13.64
CA ASP A 120 1.61 -23.92 14.04
C ASP A 120 2.90 -24.68 13.68
N GLY A 121 3.87 -24.00 13.07
CA GLY A 121 5.14 -24.58 12.66
C GLY A 121 5.08 -25.48 11.43
N ALA A 122 3.93 -25.62 10.76
CA ALA A 122 3.78 -26.42 9.56
C ALA A 122 4.74 -25.95 8.45
N ALA A 123 5.33 -26.91 7.71
CA ALA A 123 6.13 -26.61 6.54
C ALA A 123 5.20 -26.23 5.38
N ILE A 124 5.47 -25.09 4.75
CA ILE A 124 4.67 -24.55 3.65
C ILE A 124 5.60 -24.27 2.48
N GLU A 125 5.13 -24.60 1.29
CA GLU A 125 5.75 -24.24 0.04
C GLU A 125 4.85 -23.25 -0.71
N LEU A 126 5.41 -22.12 -1.08
CA LEU A 126 4.74 -21.07 -1.86
C LEU A 126 5.48 -20.92 -3.19
N SER A 127 4.96 -21.54 -4.24
CA SER A 127 5.41 -21.35 -5.62
C SER A 127 4.69 -20.17 -6.27
N PRO A 128 5.17 -19.65 -7.41
CA PRO A 128 4.45 -18.62 -8.18
C PRO A 128 3.01 -19.05 -8.52
N GLU A 129 2.80 -20.29 -8.91
CA GLU A 129 1.48 -20.82 -9.24
C GLU A 129 0.56 -20.85 -8.01
N ARG A 130 1.11 -21.30 -6.85
CA ARG A 130 0.33 -21.35 -5.61
C ARG A 130 0.01 -19.94 -5.10
N ALA A 131 0.91 -18.98 -5.25
CA ALA A 131 0.66 -17.58 -4.89
C ALA A 131 -0.51 -16.98 -5.69
N ILE A 132 -0.58 -17.26 -6.99
CA ILE A 132 -1.69 -16.84 -7.86
C ILE A 132 -2.99 -17.58 -7.49
N GLU A 133 -2.91 -18.89 -7.27
CA GLU A 133 -4.07 -19.69 -6.87
C GLU A 133 -4.69 -19.19 -5.56
N VAL A 134 -3.86 -18.92 -4.54
CA VAL A 134 -4.31 -18.38 -3.25
C VAL A 134 -5.03 -17.03 -3.43
N GLN A 135 -4.45 -16.10 -4.18
CA GLN A 135 -5.06 -14.79 -4.43
C GLN A 135 -6.38 -14.91 -5.20
N ARG A 136 -6.46 -15.88 -6.14
CA ARG A 136 -7.72 -16.19 -6.85
C ARG A 136 -8.79 -16.77 -5.91
N LEU A 137 -8.41 -17.68 -5.01
CA LEU A 137 -9.30 -18.24 -3.99
C LEU A 137 -9.80 -17.15 -3.02
N LEU A 138 -8.95 -16.16 -2.72
CA LEU A 138 -9.32 -14.99 -1.93
C LEU A 138 -10.32 -14.07 -2.67
N GLY A 139 -10.39 -14.12 -4.01
CA GLY A 139 -11.24 -13.27 -4.82
C GLY A 139 -10.67 -11.86 -5.03
N SER A 140 -9.34 -11.72 -5.05
CA SER A 140 -8.67 -10.44 -5.25
C SER A 140 -8.96 -9.84 -6.62
N ASP A 141 -9.39 -8.59 -6.69
CA ASP A 141 -9.51 -7.85 -7.95
C ASP A 141 -8.15 -7.62 -8.61
N ILE A 142 -7.14 -7.37 -7.79
CA ILE A 142 -5.76 -7.17 -8.22
C ILE A 142 -4.86 -8.15 -7.46
N ALA A 143 -4.28 -9.09 -8.17
CA ALA A 143 -3.26 -10.00 -7.65
C ALA A 143 -1.86 -9.49 -7.96
N MET A 144 -0.89 -9.81 -7.10
CA MET A 144 0.51 -9.49 -7.30
C MET A 144 1.32 -10.73 -7.68
N GLN A 145 2.30 -10.59 -8.57
CA GLN A 145 3.26 -11.67 -8.81
C GLN A 145 4.01 -12.05 -7.52
N LEU A 146 4.49 -13.27 -7.38
CA LEU A 146 5.45 -13.65 -6.36
C LEU A 146 6.83 -13.11 -6.74
N ASP A 147 7.51 -12.50 -5.79
CA ASP A 147 8.82 -11.88 -5.95
C ASP A 147 9.77 -12.17 -4.78
N GLU A 148 11.06 -12.01 -5.00
CA GLU A 148 12.05 -12.03 -3.93
C GLU A 148 12.52 -10.61 -3.61
N CYS A 149 12.08 -10.08 -2.48
CA CYS A 149 12.46 -8.77 -1.97
C CYS A 149 13.74 -8.89 -1.13
N VAL A 150 14.81 -8.21 -1.52
CA VAL A 150 16.07 -8.15 -0.78
C VAL A 150 16.05 -6.98 0.18
N ARG A 151 16.44 -7.24 1.44
CA ARG A 151 16.59 -6.17 2.43
C ARG A 151 17.90 -5.42 2.20
N LEU A 152 17.86 -4.10 2.24
CA LEU A 152 19.04 -3.24 2.11
C LEU A 152 19.69 -2.91 3.46
N PRO A 153 21.00 -2.69 3.51
CA PRO A 153 21.96 -2.83 2.40
C PRO A 153 22.22 -4.30 2.04
N ALA A 154 22.52 -4.59 0.77
CA ALA A 154 22.85 -5.91 0.26
C ALA A 154 23.92 -5.82 -0.85
N ASP A 155 24.61 -6.91 -1.12
CA ASP A 155 25.58 -6.98 -2.20
C ASP A 155 24.89 -6.96 -3.57
N HIS A 156 25.53 -6.30 -4.56
CA HIS A 156 25.01 -6.19 -5.92
C HIS A 156 24.62 -7.55 -6.52
N ALA A 157 25.45 -8.58 -6.33
CA ALA A 157 25.19 -9.92 -6.86
C ALA A 157 23.93 -10.56 -6.25
N ASP A 158 23.63 -10.30 -4.97
CA ASP A 158 22.41 -10.80 -4.32
C ASP A 158 21.17 -10.08 -4.82
N ILE A 159 21.26 -8.75 -5.03
CA ILE A 159 20.19 -7.96 -5.60
C ILE A 159 19.89 -8.42 -7.04
N GLU A 160 20.90 -8.60 -7.87
CA GLU A 160 20.78 -9.07 -9.24
C GLU A 160 20.16 -10.47 -9.30
N ARG A 161 20.67 -11.41 -8.51
CA ARG A 161 20.15 -12.77 -8.41
C ARG A 161 18.65 -12.77 -8.06
N ALA A 162 18.25 -12.01 -7.05
CA ALA A 162 16.85 -11.93 -6.60
C ALA A 162 15.95 -11.28 -7.66
N MET A 163 16.43 -10.23 -8.31
CA MET A 163 15.72 -9.57 -9.41
C MET A 163 15.49 -10.53 -10.59
N GLN A 164 16.53 -11.27 -11.00
CA GLN A 164 16.43 -12.27 -12.07
C GLN A 164 15.48 -13.42 -11.72
N LEU A 165 15.49 -13.90 -10.47
CA LEU A 165 14.54 -14.89 -9.99
C LEU A 165 13.12 -14.35 -10.04
N SER A 166 12.92 -13.11 -9.59
CA SER A 166 11.61 -12.44 -9.61
C SER A 166 11.05 -12.32 -11.03
N LEU A 167 11.89 -12.07 -12.05
CA LEU A 167 11.46 -12.06 -13.45
C LEU A 167 11.01 -13.45 -13.94
N ARG A 168 11.76 -14.50 -13.63
CA ARG A 168 11.36 -15.88 -13.99
C ARG A 168 10.07 -16.30 -13.27
N TRP A 169 9.90 -15.90 -12.02
CA TRP A 169 8.66 -16.10 -11.27
C TRP A 169 7.50 -15.27 -11.84
N ALA A 170 7.77 -14.08 -12.36
CA ALA A 170 6.78 -13.23 -13.01
C ALA A 170 6.15 -13.94 -14.23
N GLU A 171 6.97 -14.56 -15.08
CA GLU A 171 6.47 -15.38 -16.21
C GLU A 171 5.59 -16.55 -15.76
N ARG A 172 5.97 -17.23 -14.68
CA ARG A 172 5.19 -18.35 -14.11
C ARG A 172 3.86 -17.84 -13.53
N CYS A 173 3.88 -16.74 -12.77
CA CYS A 173 2.67 -16.09 -12.29
C CYS A 173 1.75 -15.68 -13.43
N LYS A 174 2.31 -15.11 -14.50
CA LYS A 174 1.55 -14.70 -15.69
C LYS A 174 0.82 -15.88 -16.31
N ARG A 175 1.52 -17.01 -16.54
CA ARG A 175 0.90 -18.24 -17.07
C ARG A 175 -0.20 -18.79 -16.13
N ALA A 176 0.04 -18.80 -14.82
CA ALA A 176 -0.96 -19.26 -13.85
C ALA A 176 -2.20 -18.36 -13.81
N PHE A 177 -2.05 -17.08 -14.17
CA PHE A 177 -3.13 -16.11 -14.18
C PHE A 177 -3.98 -16.14 -15.47
N GLU A 178 -3.55 -16.80 -16.55
CA GLU A 178 -4.27 -16.86 -17.85
C GLU A 178 -5.71 -17.36 -17.74
N THR A 179 -6.03 -18.14 -16.71
CA THR A 179 -7.38 -18.68 -16.46
C THR A 179 -8.23 -17.79 -15.55
N ALA A 180 -7.75 -16.61 -15.20
CA ALA A 180 -8.53 -15.68 -14.39
C ALA A 180 -9.72 -15.12 -15.18
N PRO A 181 -10.86 -14.85 -14.53
CA PRO A 181 -11.99 -14.21 -15.19
C PRO A 181 -11.65 -12.80 -15.69
N ASP A 182 -12.40 -12.33 -16.70
CA ASP A 182 -12.25 -10.98 -17.22
C ASP A 182 -12.48 -9.92 -16.13
N GLY A 183 -11.71 -8.85 -16.18
CA GLY A 183 -11.76 -7.74 -15.24
C GLY A 183 -10.83 -7.90 -14.03
N TYR A 184 -10.38 -9.14 -13.73
CA TYR A 184 -9.34 -9.35 -12.72
C TYR A 184 -7.97 -9.01 -13.28
N MET A 185 -7.06 -8.55 -12.43
CA MET A 185 -5.76 -8.03 -12.85
C MET A 185 -4.61 -8.70 -12.14
N LEU A 186 -3.48 -8.81 -12.84
CA LEU A 186 -2.20 -9.19 -12.29
C LEU A 186 -1.20 -8.06 -12.48
N PHE A 187 -0.52 -7.65 -11.41
CA PHE A 187 0.54 -6.64 -11.45
C PHE A 187 1.91 -7.29 -11.33
N GLY A 188 2.85 -6.82 -12.16
CA GLY A 188 4.26 -7.14 -12.06
C GLY A 188 4.96 -6.29 -11.01
N ILE A 189 6.05 -6.79 -10.41
CA ILE A 189 6.79 -6.08 -9.35
C ILE A 189 8.23 -5.84 -9.81
N VAL A 190 8.58 -4.57 -10.03
CA VAL A 190 9.95 -4.13 -10.33
C VAL A 190 10.80 -4.30 -9.07
N GLN A 191 11.86 -5.11 -9.17
CA GLN A 191 12.91 -5.28 -8.17
C GLN A 191 14.21 -4.66 -8.67
N GLY A 192 15.29 -4.69 -7.89
CA GLY A 192 16.60 -4.15 -8.27
C GLY A 192 17.28 -3.34 -7.17
N GLY A 193 16.70 -3.35 -5.94
CA GLY A 193 17.29 -2.67 -4.77
C GLY A 193 17.52 -1.18 -5.00
N ASP A 194 18.70 -0.69 -4.65
CA ASP A 194 19.19 0.67 -4.84
C ASP A 194 20.13 0.79 -6.05
N VAL A 195 19.98 -0.11 -7.05
CA VAL A 195 20.83 -0.18 -8.24
C VAL A 195 20.00 0.21 -9.48
N PRO A 196 20.23 1.39 -10.09
CA PRO A 196 19.45 1.90 -11.24
C PRO A 196 19.38 0.94 -12.41
N GLU A 197 20.51 0.34 -12.80
CA GLU A 197 20.60 -0.56 -13.97
C GLU A 197 19.75 -1.82 -13.77
N LEU A 198 19.68 -2.34 -12.54
CA LEU A 198 18.85 -3.49 -12.21
C LEU A 198 17.37 -3.12 -12.17
N ARG A 199 17.02 -1.89 -11.73
CA ARG A 199 15.66 -1.37 -11.82
C ARG A 199 15.18 -1.27 -13.27
N HIS A 200 16.04 -0.76 -14.16
CA HIS A 200 15.77 -0.67 -15.59
C HIS A 200 15.58 -2.06 -16.21
N ALA A 201 16.51 -2.98 -15.94
CA ALA A 201 16.41 -4.35 -16.46
C ALA A 201 15.15 -5.07 -15.97
N SER A 202 14.79 -4.90 -14.68
CA SER A 202 13.58 -5.45 -14.10
C SER A 202 12.31 -4.87 -14.75
N ALA A 203 12.25 -3.55 -14.88
CA ALA A 203 11.11 -2.86 -15.51
C ALA A 203 10.92 -3.32 -16.95
N GLN A 204 11.98 -3.37 -17.75
CA GLN A 204 11.92 -3.81 -19.14
C GLN A 204 11.49 -5.27 -19.26
N GLY A 205 12.06 -6.17 -18.44
CA GLY A 205 11.68 -7.58 -18.44
C GLY A 205 10.19 -7.79 -18.11
N LEU A 206 9.66 -7.03 -17.17
CA LEU A 206 8.23 -7.08 -16.84
C LEU A 206 7.34 -6.51 -17.96
N ILE A 207 7.79 -5.47 -18.65
CA ILE A 207 7.07 -4.91 -19.82
C ILE A 207 7.01 -5.94 -20.93
N ASP A 208 8.09 -6.65 -21.21
CA ASP A 208 8.17 -7.70 -22.24
C ASP A 208 7.23 -8.89 -21.93
N ILE A 209 7.11 -9.26 -20.63
CA ILE A 209 6.13 -10.28 -20.16
C ILE A 209 4.69 -9.74 -20.30
N GLY A 210 4.46 -8.48 -19.97
CA GLY A 210 3.17 -7.78 -20.08
C GLY A 210 2.22 -8.03 -18.90
N PHE A 211 1.91 -6.99 -18.15
CA PHE A 211 1.01 -7.00 -16.99
C PHE A 211 -0.10 -5.95 -17.12
N HIS A 212 -1.14 -6.07 -16.27
CA HIS A 212 -2.24 -5.10 -16.21
C HIS A 212 -1.83 -3.81 -15.51
N GLY A 213 -0.82 -3.87 -14.65
CA GLY A 213 -0.20 -2.77 -13.94
C GLY A 213 1.18 -3.17 -13.43
N TYR A 214 1.93 -2.21 -12.93
CA TYR A 214 3.30 -2.40 -12.49
C TYR A 214 3.50 -1.79 -11.11
N ALA A 215 4.08 -2.57 -10.21
CA ALA A 215 4.48 -2.10 -8.90
C ALA A 215 5.99 -1.88 -8.83
N ILE A 216 6.42 -0.94 -8.00
CA ILE A 216 7.80 -0.74 -7.61
C ILE A 216 7.93 -1.31 -6.20
N GLY A 217 8.61 -2.46 -6.09
CA GLY A 217 8.88 -3.13 -4.83
C GLY A 217 10.33 -2.98 -4.38
N GLY A 218 10.68 -3.55 -3.23
CA GLY A 218 12.05 -3.53 -2.70
C GLY A 218 12.55 -2.13 -2.36
N LEU A 219 11.65 -1.23 -1.97
CA LEU A 219 11.91 0.09 -1.41
C LEU A 219 11.23 0.20 -0.04
N ALA A 220 11.63 1.18 0.79
CA ALA A 220 11.26 1.29 2.20
C ALA A 220 11.63 0.04 3.02
N VAL A 221 12.76 -0.60 2.67
CA VAL A 221 13.27 -1.84 3.29
C VAL A 221 14.63 -1.65 3.98
N GLY A 222 15.07 -0.41 4.18
CA GLY A 222 16.28 -0.04 4.91
C GLY A 222 17.08 1.12 4.32
N GLU A 223 16.79 1.53 3.09
CA GLU A 223 17.43 2.67 2.44
C GLU A 223 16.91 4.02 2.97
N PRO A 224 17.70 5.12 2.85
CA PRO A 224 17.25 6.48 3.10
C PRO A 224 16.18 6.94 2.09
N GLN A 225 15.38 7.96 2.48
CA GLN A 225 14.29 8.48 1.64
C GLN A 225 14.76 9.03 0.29
N ASP A 226 15.89 9.72 0.25
CA ASP A 226 16.47 10.26 -0.98
C ASP A 226 16.82 9.16 -1.98
N VAL A 227 17.37 8.04 -1.49
CA VAL A 227 17.66 6.85 -2.32
C VAL A 227 16.35 6.23 -2.83
N MET A 228 15.33 6.10 -1.98
CA MET A 228 14.01 5.61 -2.39
C MET A 228 13.44 6.48 -3.51
N LEU A 229 13.44 7.79 -3.35
CA LEU A 229 12.91 8.74 -4.34
C LEU A 229 13.70 8.71 -5.65
N ALA A 230 15.04 8.59 -5.60
CA ALA A 230 15.88 8.43 -6.77
C ALA A 230 15.53 7.14 -7.54
N MET A 231 15.32 6.02 -6.86
CA MET A 231 14.94 4.76 -7.51
C MET A 231 13.53 4.81 -8.13
N ILE A 232 12.62 5.62 -7.59
CA ILE A 232 11.33 5.87 -8.21
C ILE A 232 11.52 6.69 -9.50
N GLU A 233 12.38 7.72 -9.50
CA GLU A 233 12.71 8.53 -10.68
C GLU A 233 13.32 7.68 -11.81
N GLU A 234 14.09 6.66 -11.47
CA GLU A 234 14.67 5.73 -12.43
C GLU A 234 13.63 4.74 -13.00
N ALA A 235 12.75 4.20 -12.17
CA ALA A 235 11.85 3.13 -12.58
C ALA A 235 10.53 3.63 -13.18
N ALA A 236 9.90 4.65 -12.59
CA ALA A 236 8.54 5.05 -12.97
C ALA A 236 8.40 5.55 -14.42
N PRO A 237 9.35 6.32 -15.00
CA PRO A 237 9.22 6.79 -16.40
C PRO A 237 9.29 5.68 -17.44
N ILE A 238 9.94 4.54 -17.13
CA ILE A 238 10.06 3.39 -18.04
C ILE A 238 8.73 2.66 -18.18
N LEU A 239 7.94 2.62 -17.09
CA LEU A 239 6.68 1.89 -17.05
C LEU A 239 5.64 2.52 -17.98
N PRO A 240 4.83 1.70 -18.71
CA PRO A 240 3.85 2.18 -19.66
C PRO A 240 2.91 3.24 -19.08
N ALA A 241 2.67 4.31 -19.81
CA ALA A 241 1.85 5.42 -19.37
C ALA A 241 0.36 5.03 -19.22
N GLU A 242 -0.10 4.08 -20.01
CA GLU A 242 -1.46 3.56 -20.00
C GLU A 242 -1.71 2.49 -18.91
N ARG A 243 -0.75 2.23 -18.04
CA ARG A 243 -0.86 1.27 -16.95
C ARG A 243 -0.72 1.95 -15.59
N PRO A 244 -1.42 1.46 -14.55
CA PRO A 244 -1.25 1.98 -13.20
C PRO A 244 0.12 1.61 -12.63
N ARG A 245 0.69 2.51 -11.83
CA ARG A 245 1.98 2.38 -11.15
C ARG A 245 1.77 2.38 -9.66
N TYR A 246 2.19 1.33 -9.00
CA TYR A 246 1.97 1.11 -7.57
C TYR A 246 3.30 1.09 -6.82
N LEU A 247 3.47 1.95 -5.80
CA LEU A 247 4.61 1.94 -4.89
C LEU A 247 4.23 1.16 -3.63
N MET A 248 4.86 0.01 -3.42
CA MET A 248 4.49 -0.94 -2.38
C MET A 248 5.04 -0.55 -1.00
N GLY A 249 4.18 -0.63 0.02
CA GLY A 249 4.57 -0.49 1.43
C GLY A 249 4.95 0.92 1.87
N VAL A 250 4.77 1.92 1.03
CA VAL A 250 5.10 3.32 1.27
C VAL A 250 3.83 4.14 1.49
N GLY A 251 3.72 5.01 2.44
CA GLY A 251 4.61 5.39 3.50
C GLY A 251 3.99 6.52 4.31
N THR A 252 4.79 7.51 4.62
CA THR A 252 4.30 8.75 5.23
C THR A 252 3.51 9.59 4.22
N PRO A 253 2.69 10.56 4.69
CA PRO A 253 2.05 11.53 3.79
C PRO A 253 3.04 12.25 2.86
N GLU A 254 4.25 12.57 3.35
CA GLU A 254 5.29 13.22 2.57
C GLU A 254 5.84 12.28 1.47
N ASP A 255 6.15 11.02 1.82
CA ASP A 255 6.62 10.04 0.83
C ASP A 255 5.63 9.85 -0.31
N MET A 256 4.33 9.77 0.02
CA MET A 256 3.28 9.62 -0.99
C MET A 256 3.17 10.86 -1.89
N LEU A 257 3.23 12.06 -1.30
CA LEU A 257 3.16 13.31 -2.08
C LEU A 257 4.34 13.43 -3.05
N GLU A 258 5.56 13.10 -2.59
CA GLU A 258 6.77 13.11 -3.41
C GLU A 258 6.78 12.00 -4.46
N ALA A 259 6.23 10.82 -4.16
CA ALA A 259 6.10 9.74 -5.14
C ALA A 259 5.04 10.04 -6.21
N VAL A 260 3.94 10.71 -5.86
CA VAL A 260 2.96 11.21 -6.85
C VAL A 260 3.61 12.21 -7.80
N ALA A 261 4.46 13.10 -7.29
CA ALA A 261 5.24 14.03 -8.12
C ALA A 261 6.13 13.32 -9.16
N ARG A 262 6.44 12.03 -8.92
CA ARG A 262 7.24 11.15 -9.78
C ARG A 262 6.41 10.16 -10.61
N GLY A 263 5.09 10.30 -10.61
CA GLY A 263 4.18 9.54 -11.47
C GLY A 263 3.66 8.23 -10.89
N ILE A 264 3.62 8.09 -9.56
CA ILE A 264 3.01 6.95 -8.87
C ILE A 264 1.51 7.17 -8.69
N ASP A 265 0.72 6.11 -8.90
CA ASP A 265 -0.75 6.12 -8.86
C ASP A 265 -1.35 5.45 -7.62
N MET A 266 -0.67 4.47 -7.02
CA MET A 266 -1.22 3.66 -5.94
C MET A 266 -0.22 3.44 -4.81
N PHE A 267 -0.73 3.36 -3.59
CA PHE A 267 0.06 3.20 -2.37
C PHE A 267 -0.64 2.29 -1.39
N ASP A 268 0.13 1.57 -0.57
CA ASP A 268 -0.34 0.93 0.65
C ASP A 268 0.63 1.16 1.79
N CYS A 269 0.14 1.23 2.99
CA CYS A 269 0.98 1.17 4.19
C CYS A 269 0.16 0.86 5.45
N VAL A 270 0.78 0.18 6.40
CA VAL A 270 0.20 -0.06 7.73
C VAL A 270 0.30 1.15 8.67
N MET A 271 1.04 2.19 8.27
CA MET A 271 1.37 3.34 9.14
C MET A 271 0.15 4.05 9.72
N PRO A 272 -0.93 4.35 8.99
CA PRO A 272 -2.06 5.07 9.57
C PRO A 272 -2.62 4.39 10.81
N THR A 273 -2.95 3.11 10.71
CA THR A 273 -3.50 2.36 11.85
C THR A 273 -2.43 1.94 12.85
N ARG A 274 -1.20 1.64 12.40
CA ARG A 274 -0.08 1.32 13.29
C ARG A 274 0.28 2.52 14.17
N ASN A 275 0.48 3.67 13.57
CA ASN A 275 0.81 4.90 14.29
C ASN A 275 -0.34 5.38 15.17
N GLY A 276 -1.59 5.28 14.70
CA GLY A 276 -2.77 5.60 15.51
C GLY A 276 -2.81 4.79 16.81
N ARG A 277 -2.57 3.48 16.74
CA ARG A 277 -2.50 2.61 17.92
C ARG A 277 -1.32 2.93 18.86
N HIS A 278 -0.31 3.66 18.38
CA HIS A 278 0.83 4.11 19.20
C HIS A 278 0.74 5.57 19.62
N GLY A 279 -0.41 6.21 19.39
CA GLY A 279 -0.67 7.57 19.84
C GLY A 279 -0.17 8.67 18.91
N LEU A 280 0.14 8.37 17.65
CA LEU A 280 0.55 9.34 16.63
C LEU A 280 -0.60 9.60 15.65
N ALA A 281 -0.97 10.87 15.50
CA ALA A 281 -1.91 11.33 14.49
C ALA A 281 -1.18 12.05 13.35
N PHE A 282 -1.68 11.88 12.12
CA PHE A 282 -1.29 12.68 10.97
C PHE A 282 -2.34 13.78 10.73
N THR A 283 -1.88 15.00 10.55
CA THR A 283 -2.72 16.18 10.34
C THR A 283 -2.13 17.08 9.25
N GLN A 284 -2.86 18.09 8.84
CA GLN A 284 -2.35 19.12 7.93
C GLN A 284 -1.18 19.95 8.50
N PHE A 285 -0.91 19.83 9.80
CA PHE A 285 0.23 20.46 10.48
C PHE A 285 1.38 19.46 10.68
N GLY A 286 1.34 18.31 10.03
CA GLY A 286 2.28 17.21 10.23
C GLY A 286 1.86 16.25 11.36
N PRO A 287 2.79 15.38 11.80
CA PRO A 287 2.51 14.37 12.80
C PRO A 287 2.42 14.97 14.21
N ILE A 288 1.35 14.61 14.95
CA ILE A 288 1.13 15.00 16.34
C ILE A 288 1.20 13.76 17.23
N ASN A 289 2.18 13.73 18.16
CA ASN A 289 2.32 12.62 19.10
C ASN A 289 1.53 12.93 20.39
N LEU A 290 0.39 12.31 20.54
CA LEU A 290 -0.52 12.46 21.68
C LEU A 290 0.03 11.90 23.00
N ARG A 291 1.19 11.21 23.00
CA ARG A 291 1.87 10.82 24.25
C ARG A 291 2.58 11.97 24.95
N ASN A 292 2.84 13.07 24.23
CA ASN A 292 3.55 14.22 24.78
C ASN A 292 2.72 14.94 25.84
N ALA A 293 3.33 15.24 27.00
CA ALA A 293 2.69 15.89 28.13
C ALA A 293 2.08 17.26 27.81
N LYS A 294 2.59 17.96 26.79
CA LYS A 294 2.03 19.24 26.34
C LYS A 294 0.55 19.18 25.94
N HIS A 295 0.02 17.99 25.68
CA HIS A 295 -1.38 17.79 25.30
C HIS A 295 -2.30 17.50 26.49
N ALA A 296 -1.76 17.33 27.72
CA ALA A 296 -2.54 16.93 28.90
C ALA A 296 -3.68 17.91 29.24
N ASP A 297 -3.44 19.19 29.02
CA ASP A 297 -4.39 20.27 29.35
C ASP A 297 -4.85 21.03 28.08
N ASP A 298 -4.63 20.49 26.88
CA ASP A 298 -4.98 21.14 25.63
C ASP A 298 -6.46 20.87 25.25
N PRO A 299 -7.36 21.87 25.41
CA PRO A 299 -8.79 21.68 25.13
C PRO A 299 -9.13 21.71 23.63
N ARG A 300 -8.18 22.10 22.78
CA ARG A 300 -8.41 22.19 21.32
C ARG A 300 -8.66 20.81 20.73
N PRO A 301 -9.46 20.71 19.67
CA PRO A 301 -9.57 19.50 18.88
C PRO A 301 -8.23 19.17 18.20
N LEU A 302 -8.11 17.97 17.68
CA LEU A 302 -6.89 17.54 17.01
C LEU A 302 -6.61 18.38 15.76
N ASP A 303 -7.61 18.60 14.92
CA ASP A 303 -7.58 19.40 13.69
C ASP A 303 -8.96 20.02 13.44
N GLU A 304 -9.08 21.34 13.69
CA GLU A 304 -10.34 22.09 13.55
C GLU A 304 -10.81 22.18 12.08
N GLU A 305 -9.90 22.11 11.13
CA GLU A 305 -10.18 22.20 9.69
C GLU A 305 -10.40 20.82 9.02
N SER A 306 -10.26 19.74 9.78
CA SER A 306 -10.55 18.41 9.27
C SER A 306 -12.03 18.25 8.93
N ASP A 307 -12.34 17.62 7.81
CA ASP A 307 -13.72 17.20 7.47
C ASP A 307 -14.16 15.95 8.25
N TRP A 308 -13.24 15.27 8.96
CA TRP A 308 -13.55 14.09 9.73
C TRP A 308 -14.05 14.42 11.15
N PRO A 309 -15.24 13.92 11.56
CA PRO A 309 -15.87 14.33 12.81
C PRO A 309 -15.00 14.12 14.05
N SER A 310 -14.37 12.96 14.20
CA SER A 310 -13.56 12.64 15.38
C SER A 310 -12.36 13.56 15.56
N ALA A 311 -11.78 14.08 14.48
CA ALA A 311 -10.67 15.04 14.54
C ALA A 311 -11.08 16.41 15.09
N ARG A 312 -12.38 16.79 14.96
CA ARG A 312 -12.96 18.06 15.41
C ARG A 312 -13.67 17.97 16.75
N THR A 313 -14.13 16.76 17.11
CA THR A 313 -14.98 16.58 18.30
C THR A 313 -14.17 16.37 19.57
N TYR A 314 -13.11 15.57 19.48
CA TYR A 314 -12.34 15.19 20.66
C TYR A 314 -11.17 16.14 20.90
N SER A 315 -11.04 16.62 22.16
CA SER A 315 -9.91 17.47 22.55
C SER A 315 -8.60 16.66 22.56
N ARG A 316 -7.49 17.36 22.36
CA ARG A 316 -6.14 16.77 22.48
C ARG A 316 -5.89 16.22 23.87
N ALA A 317 -6.40 16.89 24.92
CA ALA A 317 -6.34 16.42 26.28
C ALA A 317 -7.05 15.06 26.46
N TYR A 318 -8.25 14.92 25.90
CA TYR A 318 -8.96 13.64 25.98
C TYR A 318 -8.24 12.53 25.20
N LEU A 319 -7.79 12.80 23.97
CA LEU A 319 -7.02 11.84 23.17
C LEU A 319 -5.70 11.47 23.86
N HIS A 320 -5.00 12.45 24.46
CA HIS A 320 -3.81 12.20 25.28
C HIS A 320 -4.12 11.26 26.45
N HIS A 321 -5.20 11.54 27.20
CA HIS A 321 -5.66 10.68 28.30
C HIS A 321 -5.91 9.25 27.84
N LEU A 322 -6.67 9.04 26.76
CA LEU A 322 -6.95 7.70 26.22
C LEU A 322 -5.66 6.96 25.83
N VAL A 323 -4.74 7.64 25.14
CA VAL A 323 -3.44 7.07 24.72
C VAL A 323 -2.58 6.69 25.93
N ARG A 324 -2.52 7.55 26.95
CA ARG A 324 -1.74 7.31 28.18
C ARG A 324 -2.32 6.20 29.04
N SER A 325 -3.63 6.06 29.04
CA SER A 325 -4.36 5.02 29.76
C SER A 325 -4.45 3.71 28.97
N SER A 326 -3.90 3.66 27.75
CA SER A 326 -3.97 2.49 26.84
C SER A 326 -5.41 2.05 26.55
N GLU A 327 -6.35 3.01 26.53
CA GLU A 327 -7.74 2.75 26.17
C GLU A 327 -7.87 2.41 24.68
N THR A 328 -8.62 1.35 24.39
CA THR A 328 -8.86 0.89 23.02
C THR A 328 -9.46 1.99 22.14
N LEU A 329 -10.36 2.81 22.71
CA LEU A 329 -10.99 3.91 22.01
C LEU A 329 -9.96 4.91 21.47
N GLY A 330 -8.88 5.20 22.20
CA GLY A 330 -7.81 6.08 21.74
C GLY A 330 -7.12 5.55 20.49
N ALA A 331 -6.83 4.24 20.47
CA ALA A 331 -6.25 3.56 19.31
C ALA A 331 -7.22 3.56 18.11
N MET A 332 -8.51 3.37 18.34
CA MET A 332 -9.56 3.40 17.31
C MET A 332 -9.66 4.80 16.70
N LEU A 333 -9.88 5.82 17.52
CA LEU A 333 -10.05 7.20 17.06
C LEU A 333 -8.84 7.70 16.27
N LEU A 334 -7.62 7.46 16.74
CA LEU A 334 -6.43 7.91 16.03
C LEU A 334 -6.19 7.13 14.73
N SER A 335 -6.54 5.83 14.68
CA SER A 335 -6.47 5.04 13.46
C SER A 335 -7.46 5.53 12.41
N GLU A 336 -8.68 5.83 12.83
CA GLU A 336 -9.76 6.39 12.00
C GLU A 336 -9.36 7.76 11.44
N ILE A 337 -8.90 8.67 12.29
CA ILE A 337 -8.45 10.01 11.91
C ILE A 337 -7.30 9.92 10.89
N ASN A 338 -6.34 9.02 11.12
CA ASN A 338 -5.23 8.84 10.21
C ASN A 338 -5.67 8.31 8.84
N ILE A 339 -6.57 7.33 8.79
CA ILE A 339 -7.12 6.84 7.53
C ILE A 339 -7.85 7.96 6.79
N ALA A 340 -8.69 8.72 7.49
CA ALA A 340 -9.41 9.86 6.91
C ALA A 340 -8.46 10.91 6.35
N TYR A 341 -7.38 11.24 7.07
CA TYR A 341 -6.37 12.17 6.61
C TYR A 341 -5.66 11.69 5.32
N TYR A 342 -5.28 10.41 5.26
CA TYR A 342 -4.65 9.83 4.06
C TYR A 342 -5.59 9.86 2.85
N GLN A 343 -6.86 9.54 3.04
CA GLN A 343 -7.86 9.60 1.96
C GLN A 343 -8.15 11.03 1.51
N ARG A 344 -8.21 11.97 2.47
CA ARG A 344 -8.31 13.41 2.17
C ARG A 344 -7.12 13.87 1.32
N LEU A 345 -5.90 13.53 1.74
CA LEU A 345 -4.69 13.89 0.98
C LEU A 345 -4.77 13.37 -0.48
N MET A 346 -5.15 12.10 -0.69
CA MET A 346 -5.31 11.56 -2.03
C MET A 346 -6.41 12.28 -2.83
N ARG A 347 -7.53 12.61 -2.21
CA ARG A 347 -8.61 13.40 -2.85
C ARG A 347 -8.11 14.77 -3.30
N ASP A 348 -7.40 15.46 -2.41
CA ASP A 348 -6.92 16.82 -2.66
C ASP A 348 -5.80 16.84 -3.71
N ILE A 349 -4.93 15.81 -3.72
CA ILE A 349 -3.94 15.57 -4.79
C ILE A 349 -4.64 15.40 -6.14
N ARG A 350 -5.65 14.52 -6.25
CA ARG A 350 -6.40 14.32 -7.50
C ARG A 350 -7.03 15.63 -8.02
N ALA A 351 -7.63 16.41 -7.12
CA ALA A 351 -8.20 17.70 -7.46
C ALA A 351 -7.14 18.69 -7.95
N ALA A 352 -5.99 18.76 -7.30
CA ALA A 352 -4.88 19.64 -7.70
C ALA A 352 -4.28 19.25 -9.07
N ILE A 353 -4.13 17.94 -9.34
CA ILE A 353 -3.66 17.47 -10.65
C ILE A 353 -4.67 17.85 -11.74
N ALA A 354 -5.96 17.59 -11.51
CA ALA A 354 -7.01 17.91 -12.46
C ALA A 354 -7.13 19.42 -12.76
N ALA A 355 -6.82 20.27 -11.77
CA ALA A 355 -6.79 21.72 -11.90
C ALA A 355 -5.48 22.27 -12.51
N GLY A 356 -4.46 21.44 -12.76
CA GLY A 356 -3.13 21.89 -13.20
C GLY A 356 -2.32 22.62 -12.12
N GLN A 357 -2.65 22.43 -10.83
CA GLN A 357 -2.09 23.15 -9.67
C GLN A 357 -1.34 22.24 -8.71
N PHE A 358 -0.90 21.07 -9.16
CA PHE A 358 -0.30 20.07 -8.26
C PHE A 358 0.98 20.57 -7.58
N GLU A 359 1.85 21.28 -8.30
CA GLU A 359 3.10 21.78 -7.70
C GLU A 359 2.83 22.84 -6.63
N GLU A 360 1.88 23.75 -6.85
CA GLU A 360 1.47 24.73 -5.82
C GLU A 360 0.88 24.01 -4.59
N PHE A 361 0.03 23.01 -4.82
CA PHE A 361 -0.53 22.19 -3.76
C PHE A 361 0.56 21.48 -2.98
N ARG A 362 1.54 20.86 -3.66
CA ARG A 362 2.68 20.15 -3.03
C ARG A 362 3.48 21.07 -2.13
N LEU A 363 3.88 22.23 -2.62
CA LEU A 363 4.67 23.20 -1.86
C LEU A 363 3.89 23.72 -0.64
N ARG A 364 2.62 24.08 -0.80
CA ARG A 364 1.76 24.55 0.28
C ARG A 364 1.56 23.47 1.36
N THR A 365 1.35 22.23 0.96
CA THR A 365 1.15 21.11 1.89
C THR A 365 2.41 20.85 2.70
N ARG A 366 3.59 20.81 2.06
CA ARG A 366 4.87 20.66 2.75
C ARG A 366 5.13 21.81 3.72
N ALA A 367 4.91 23.05 3.29
CA ALA A 367 5.05 24.21 4.18
C ALA A 367 4.10 24.15 5.39
N GLY A 368 2.92 23.54 5.25
CA GLY A 368 2.01 23.25 6.36
C GLY A 368 2.60 22.28 7.37
N TRP A 369 3.18 21.18 6.89
CA TRP A 369 3.84 20.18 7.75
C TRP A 369 5.11 20.70 8.41
N GLU A 370 5.94 21.49 7.69
CA GLU A 370 7.16 22.10 8.19
C GLU A 370 6.88 23.16 9.28
N ARG A 371 5.81 23.94 9.10
CA ARG A 371 5.36 24.90 10.13
C ARG A 371 4.98 24.20 11.42
N GLY A 372 4.48 22.97 11.33
CA GLY A 372 4.13 22.16 12.47
C GLY A 372 2.83 22.59 13.16
N ASP A 373 2.59 22.01 14.34
CA ASP A 373 1.41 22.26 15.15
C ASP A 373 1.31 23.73 15.59
N ILE A 374 0.12 24.30 15.44
CA ILE A 374 -0.15 25.69 15.85
C ILE A 374 -0.05 25.78 17.37
N ALA A 375 0.73 26.75 17.88
CA ALA A 375 0.85 27.01 19.30
C ALA A 375 -0.53 27.32 19.93
N ALA A 376 -0.72 26.90 21.18
CA ALA A 376 -1.90 27.30 21.95
C ALA A 376 -1.98 28.83 21.99
N ARG A 377 -3.15 29.38 21.67
CA ARG A 377 -3.41 30.82 21.79
C ARG A 377 -3.59 31.20 23.24
#